data_eef0ddea7ba7e37533a2a418530350e7
#
_entry.id   eef0ddea7ba7e37533a2a418530350e7
#
_cell.length_a   1.000
_cell.length_b   1.000
_cell.length_c   1.000
_cell.angle_alpha   90.00
_cell.angle_beta   90.00
_cell.angle_gamma   90.00
#
_symmetry.space_group_name_H-M   'P 1'
#
loop_
_entity.id
_entity.type
_entity.pdbx_description
1 polymer ?
#
loop_
_entity_poly.entity_id
_entity_poly.type
_entity_poly.pdbx_seq_one_letter_code
_entity_poly.pdbx_strand_id
1 'polypeptide(L)'
;GEGDKLRAMAGPTIRFLGGGLSDEEVRGYYLRAKAFLFPGEEDFGITPVEAQSAGTPVLAFGRGGACETVLDGKTGLLFDEQTPESLEACIQKFETEGVAYPPQQIREHSRSFSEQRFEDELRDYCTRRYADWQRELEACSHHETAKEAEE
;
A
#
# COMPACT_ATOMS: atom_id res chain seq x y z
N GLY A 1 -25.88 -16.36 -2.78
CA GLY A 1 -25.10 -15.28 -2.11
C GLY A 1 -24.60 -14.24 -3.10
N GLU A 2 -23.83 -13.26 -2.62
CA GLU A 2 -23.26 -12.19 -3.48
C GLU A 2 -22.38 -12.77 -4.59
N GLY A 3 -21.56 -13.77 -4.27
CA GLY A 3 -20.71 -14.46 -5.24
C GLY A 3 -21.48 -15.12 -6.40
N ASP A 4 -22.71 -15.61 -6.14
CA ASP A 4 -23.53 -16.21 -7.20
C ASP A 4 -24.07 -15.16 -8.16
N LYS A 5 -24.41 -13.98 -7.62
CA LYS A 5 -24.82 -12.82 -8.45
C LYS A 5 -23.68 -12.36 -9.36
N LEU A 6 -22.47 -12.23 -8.81
CA LEU A 6 -21.29 -11.84 -9.59
C LEU A 6 -20.98 -12.87 -10.69
N ARG A 7 -21.09 -14.18 -10.39
CA ARG A 7 -20.90 -15.23 -11.39
C ARG A 7 -21.96 -15.16 -12.50
N ALA A 8 -23.22 -14.84 -12.15
CA ALA A 8 -24.29 -14.71 -13.14
C ALA A 8 -24.11 -13.48 -14.05
N MET A 9 -23.43 -12.43 -13.58
CA MET A 9 -23.14 -11.22 -14.36
C MET A 9 -21.86 -11.36 -15.20
N ALA A 10 -20.99 -12.30 -14.86
CA ALA A 10 -19.68 -12.44 -15.48
C ALA A 10 -19.76 -12.91 -16.94
N GLY A 11 -19.08 -12.21 -17.81
CA GLY A 11 -18.87 -12.64 -19.20
C GLY A 11 -17.78 -13.73 -19.33
N PRO A 12 -17.57 -14.28 -20.52
CA PRO A 12 -16.65 -15.39 -20.75
C PRO A 12 -15.16 -15.06 -20.50
N THR A 13 -14.82 -13.79 -20.40
CA THR A 13 -13.46 -13.30 -20.12
C THR A 13 -13.17 -13.18 -18.63
N ILE A 14 -14.18 -13.30 -17.75
CA ILE A 14 -14.03 -13.20 -16.31
C ILE A 14 -13.80 -14.59 -15.72
N ARG A 15 -12.70 -14.73 -14.98
CA ARG A 15 -12.32 -15.97 -14.32
C ARG A 15 -12.33 -15.78 -12.81
N PHE A 16 -13.15 -16.55 -12.11
CA PHE A 16 -13.16 -16.62 -10.65
C PHE A 16 -12.14 -17.66 -10.19
N LEU A 17 -11.15 -17.24 -9.45
CA LEU A 17 -10.07 -18.12 -9.00
C LEU A 17 -10.42 -18.88 -7.71
N GLY A 18 -11.42 -18.40 -6.96
CA GLY A 18 -11.79 -18.98 -5.68
C GLY A 18 -10.83 -18.59 -4.56
N GLY A 19 -11.00 -19.23 -3.38
CA GLY A 19 -10.10 -19.09 -2.25
C GLY A 19 -9.07 -20.23 -2.18
N GLY A 20 -8.01 -20.03 -1.40
CA GLY A 20 -6.99 -21.06 -1.13
C GLY A 20 -5.88 -21.17 -2.17
N LEU A 21 -5.65 -20.10 -2.94
CA LEU A 21 -4.44 -19.99 -3.75
C LEU A 21 -3.21 -19.87 -2.84
N SER A 22 -2.13 -20.53 -3.22
CA SER A 22 -0.83 -20.32 -2.59
C SER A 22 -0.24 -18.95 -2.97
N ASP A 23 0.69 -18.43 -2.16
CA ASP A 23 1.39 -17.18 -2.43
C ASP A 23 2.11 -17.21 -3.79
N GLU A 24 2.65 -18.37 -4.17
CA GLU A 24 3.30 -18.55 -5.47
C GLU A 24 2.31 -18.41 -6.64
N GLU A 25 1.10 -18.97 -6.50
CA GLU A 25 0.04 -18.83 -7.51
C GLU A 25 -0.42 -17.38 -7.62
N VAL A 26 -0.65 -16.69 -6.49
CA VAL A 26 -1.02 -15.26 -6.45
C VAL A 26 0.07 -14.42 -7.10
N ARG A 27 1.32 -14.63 -6.71
CA ARG A 27 2.47 -13.97 -7.36
C ARG A 27 2.53 -14.23 -8.86
N GLY A 28 2.22 -15.46 -9.27
CA GLY A 28 2.14 -15.83 -10.68
C GLY A 28 1.06 -15.05 -11.45
N TYR A 29 -0.07 -14.71 -10.81
CA TYR A 29 -1.08 -13.84 -11.40
C TYR A 29 -0.58 -12.40 -11.52
N TYR A 30 -0.01 -11.83 -10.47
CA TYR A 30 0.56 -10.48 -10.54
C TYR A 30 1.59 -10.36 -11.66
N LEU A 31 2.57 -11.26 -11.75
CA LEU A 31 3.62 -11.23 -12.78
C LEU A 31 3.10 -11.25 -14.22
N ARG A 32 1.91 -11.80 -14.47
CA ARG A 32 1.31 -11.89 -15.80
C ARG A 32 0.24 -10.84 -16.07
N ALA A 33 -0.17 -10.10 -15.04
CA ALA A 33 -1.18 -9.07 -15.18
C ALA A 33 -0.63 -7.84 -15.90
N LYS A 34 -1.44 -7.21 -16.75
CA LYS A 34 -1.14 -5.88 -17.30
C LYS A 34 -1.23 -4.81 -16.22
N ALA A 35 -2.22 -4.94 -15.34
CA ALA A 35 -2.44 -4.08 -14.18
C ALA A 35 -3.21 -4.85 -13.10
N PHE A 36 -3.10 -4.39 -11.87
CA PHE A 36 -3.91 -4.82 -10.73
C PHE A 36 -4.98 -3.76 -10.45
N LEU A 37 -6.25 -4.16 -10.39
CA LEU A 37 -7.38 -3.26 -10.11
C LEU A 37 -7.69 -3.31 -8.61
N PHE A 38 -7.67 -2.14 -7.97
CA PHE A 38 -7.94 -2.00 -6.54
C PHE A 38 -9.02 -0.92 -6.29
N PRO A 39 -10.32 -1.26 -6.50
CA PRO A 39 -11.42 -0.31 -6.35
C PRO A 39 -11.88 -0.11 -4.91
N GLY A 40 -11.30 -0.83 -3.95
CA GLY A 40 -11.60 -0.71 -2.52
C GLY A 40 -10.91 0.48 -1.88
N GLU A 41 -11.47 0.93 -0.74
CA GLU A 41 -10.81 1.85 0.18
C GLU A 41 -10.35 1.05 1.41
N GLU A 42 -9.07 1.09 1.72
CA GLU A 42 -8.47 0.41 2.88
C GLU A 42 -7.44 1.34 3.54
N ASP A 43 -7.15 1.10 4.82
CA ASP A 43 -6.22 1.92 5.60
C ASP A 43 -4.79 1.88 5.05
N PHE A 44 -4.32 0.72 4.58
CA PHE A 44 -3.00 0.57 3.98
C PHE A 44 -3.04 -0.06 2.58
N GLY A 45 -3.73 -1.19 2.41
CA GLY A 45 -3.79 -1.92 1.14
C GLY A 45 -2.53 -2.73 0.86
N ILE A 46 -2.38 -3.89 1.50
CA ILE A 46 -1.24 -4.80 1.30
C ILE A 46 -1.19 -5.30 -0.15
N THR A 47 -2.33 -5.66 -0.73
CA THR A 47 -2.39 -6.23 -2.08
C THR A 47 -1.89 -5.30 -3.21
N PRO A 48 -2.10 -3.96 -3.19
CA PRO A 48 -1.40 -3.03 -4.05
C PRO A 48 0.12 -3.10 -3.96
N VAL A 49 0.68 -3.23 -2.76
CA VAL A 49 2.14 -3.34 -2.57
C VAL A 49 2.66 -4.68 -3.07
N GLU A 50 1.93 -5.78 -2.85
CA GLU A 50 2.26 -7.10 -3.40
C GLU A 50 2.29 -7.09 -4.94
N ALA A 51 1.28 -6.50 -5.59
CA ALA A 51 1.25 -6.35 -7.03
C ALA A 51 2.46 -5.55 -7.54
N GLN A 52 2.78 -4.43 -6.87
CA GLN A 52 3.96 -3.62 -7.19
C GLN A 52 5.27 -4.37 -6.95
N SER A 53 5.36 -5.24 -5.95
CA SER A 53 6.54 -6.09 -5.71
C SER A 53 6.80 -7.07 -6.86
N ALA A 54 5.75 -7.48 -7.57
CA ALA A 54 5.85 -8.25 -8.81
C ALA A 54 6.19 -7.38 -10.04
N GLY A 55 6.15 -6.04 -9.90
CA GLY A 55 6.36 -5.09 -10.97
C GLY A 55 5.10 -4.77 -11.77
N THR A 56 3.93 -5.07 -11.22
CA THR A 56 2.63 -4.84 -11.85
C THR A 56 2.09 -3.48 -11.44
N PRO A 57 1.71 -2.61 -12.38
CA PRO A 57 1.09 -1.33 -12.07
C PRO A 57 -0.29 -1.52 -11.44
N VAL A 58 -0.68 -0.57 -10.59
CA VAL A 58 -1.94 -0.61 -9.84
C VAL A 58 -2.87 0.50 -10.31
N LEU A 59 -4.13 0.14 -10.62
CA LEU A 59 -5.20 1.11 -10.87
C LEU A 59 -6.10 1.11 -9.62
N ALA A 60 -6.00 2.14 -8.81
CA ALA A 60 -6.63 2.17 -7.50
C ALA A 60 -7.60 3.34 -7.32
N PHE A 61 -8.59 3.14 -6.46
CA PHE A 61 -9.40 4.25 -5.96
C PHE A 61 -8.51 5.17 -5.13
N GLY A 62 -8.50 6.46 -5.47
CA GLY A 62 -7.62 7.48 -4.89
C GLY A 62 -8.01 7.91 -3.48
N ARG A 63 -8.20 6.92 -2.57
CA ARG A 63 -8.48 7.13 -1.15
C ARG A 63 -7.79 6.10 -0.27
N GLY A 64 -7.67 6.45 1.03
CA GLY A 64 -7.03 5.59 2.02
C GLY A 64 -5.56 5.31 1.68
N GLY A 65 -5.06 4.15 2.07
CA GLY A 65 -3.67 3.75 1.90
C GLY A 65 -3.19 3.64 0.45
N ALA A 66 -4.11 3.53 -0.52
CA ALA A 66 -3.74 3.55 -1.93
C ALA A 66 -3.05 4.86 -2.34
N CYS A 67 -3.42 5.99 -1.72
CA CYS A 67 -2.76 7.29 -1.95
C CYS A 67 -1.30 7.35 -1.48
N GLU A 68 -0.93 6.48 -0.54
CA GLU A 68 0.42 6.39 0.00
C GLU A 68 1.26 5.34 -0.74
N THR A 69 0.61 4.26 -1.17
CA THR A 69 1.28 3.09 -1.75
C THR A 69 1.39 3.14 -3.28
N VAL A 70 0.55 3.92 -3.97
CA VAL A 70 0.56 4.07 -5.43
C VAL A 70 0.99 5.48 -5.82
N LEU A 71 2.04 5.60 -6.60
CA LEU A 71 2.48 6.86 -7.19
C LEU A 71 1.76 7.07 -8.52
N ASP A 72 0.79 8.00 -8.54
CA ASP A 72 0.01 8.28 -9.74
C ASP A 72 0.90 8.66 -10.94
N GLY A 73 0.63 8.02 -12.09
CA GLY A 73 1.42 8.17 -13.30
C GLY A 73 2.81 7.52 -13.28
N LYS A 74 3.22 6.85 -12.17
CA LYS A 74 4.55 6.20 -12.05
C LYS A 74 4.47 4.72 -11.73
N THR A 75 3.72 4.34 -10.70
CA THR A 75 3.52 2.93 -10.33
C THR A 75 2.11 2.44 -10.59
N GLY A 76 1.26 3.30 -11.12
CA GLY A 76 -0.12 3.03 -11.48
C GLY A 76 -0.88 4.31 -11.75
N LEU A 77 -2.21 4.25 -11.68
CA LEU A 77 -3.12 5.39 -11.79
C LEU A 77 -4.10 5.39 -10.62
N LEU A 78 -4.47 6.58 -10.18
CA LEU A 78 -5.53 6.78 -9.20
C LEU A 78 -6.79 7.32 -9.91
N PHE A 79 -7.97 6.81 -9.54
CA PHE A 79 -9.26 7.31 -10.00
C PHE A 79 -10.06 7.91 -8.83
N ASP A 80 -10.87 8.93 -9.13
CA ASP A 80 -11.39 9.84 -8.09
C ASP A 80 -12.71 9.39 -7.46
N GLU A 81 -13.54 8.62 -8.19
CA GLU A 81 -14.85 8.20 -7.73
C GLU A 81 -14.97 6.68 -7.70
N GLN A 82 -15.50 6.13 -6.62
CA GLN A 82 -15.72 4.69 -6.47
C GLN A 82 -16.94 4.22 -7.27
N THR A 83 -16.90 4.45 -8.58
CA THR A 83 -17.95 4.09 -9.54
C THR A 83 -17.37 3.24 -10.68
N PRO A 84 -18.20 2.40 -11.33
CA PRO A 84 -17.77 1.65 -12.50
C PRO A 84 -17.26 2.57 -13.64
N GLU A 85 -17.90 3.71 -13.86
CA GLU A 85 -17.57 4.68 -14.90
C GLU A 85 -16.18 5.29 -14.69
N SER A 86 -15.85 5.66 -13.44
CA SER A 86 -14.54 6.21 -13.09
C SER A 86 -13.43 5.17 -13.25
N LEU A 87 -13.68 3.92 -12.84
CA LEU A 87 -12.74 2.83 -13.03
C LEU A 87 -12.54 2.52 -14.54
N GLU A 88 -13.63 2.49 -15.32
CA GLU A 88 -13.56 2.27 -16.78
C GLU A 88 -12.72 3.36 -17.45
N ALA A 89 -12.94 4.63 -17.12
CA ALA A 89 -12.14 5.74 -17.63
C ALA A 89 -10.66 5.60 -17.27
N CYS A 90 -10.35 5.17 -16.04
CA CYS A 90 -8.98 4.90 -15.60
C CYS A 90 -8.32 3.77 -16.42
N ILE A 91 -9.04 2.67 -16.67
CA ILE A 91 -8.55 1.57 -17.52
C ILE A 91 -8.30 2.05 -18.96
N GLN A 92 -9.21 2.81 -19.53
CA GLN A 92 -9.07 3.37 -20.88
C GLN A 92 -7.85 4.31 -20.96
N LYS A 93 -7.67 5.16 -19.95
CA LYS A 93 -6.49 6.03 -19.83
C LYS A 93 -5.22 5.20 -19.80
N PHE A 94 -5.15 4.18 -18.93
CA PHE A 94 -4.01 3.26 -18.81
C PHE A 94 -3.65 2.58 -20.15
N GLU A 95 -4.64 2.18 -20.94
CA GLU A 95 -4.41 1.49 -22.22
C GLU A 95 -4.05 2.42 -23.38
N THR A 96 -4.52 3.69 -23.35
CA THR A 96 -4.38 4.62 -24.48
C THR A 96 -3.24 5.61 -24.34
N GLU A 97 -2.88 6.04 -23.13
CA GLU A 97 -1.87 7.09 -22.94
C GLU A 97 -0.43 6.64 -23.20
N GLY A 98 -0.20 5.33 -23.41
CA GLY A 98 1.13 4.79 -23.73
C GLY A 98 2.18 5.08 -22.64
N VAL A 99 1.75 5.40 -21.42
CA VAL A 99 2.65 5.64 -20.29
C VAL A 99 3.39 4.34 -20.01
N ALA A 100 4.70 4.41 -20.07
CA ALA A 100 5.52 3.27 -19.71
C ALA A 100 5.53 3.12 -18.18
N TYR A 101 5.08 1.96 -17.71
CA TYR A 101 5.19 1.54 -16.32
C TYR A 101 6.31 0.49 -16.21
N PRO A 102 7.59 0.90 -16.11
CA PRO A 102 8.70 -0.04 -16.09
C PRO A 102 8.63 -0.93 -14.85
N PRO A 103 8.52 -2.26 -14.99
CA PRO A 103 8.36 -3.16 -13.85
C PRO A 103 9.47 -3.05 -12.81
N GLN A 104 10.66 -2.66 -13.23
CA GLN A 104 11.79 -2.46 -12.32
C GLN A 104 11.60 -1.25 -11.41
N GLN A 105 11.07 -0.14 -11.92
CA GLN A 105 10.80 1.06 -11.13
C GLN A 105 9.65 0.82 -10.14
N ILE A 106 8.62 0.08 -10.56
CA ILE A 106 7.51 -0.30 -9.69
C ILE A 106 8.02 -1.17 -8.53
N ARG A 107 8.84 -2.19 -8.82
CA ARG A 107 9.47 -3.03 -7.78
C ARG A 107 10.37 -2.24 -6.85
N GLU A 108 11.12 -1.27 -7.37
CA GLU A 108 11.98 -0.43 -6.53
C GLU A 108 11.15 0.40 -5.55
N HIS A 109 10.04 0.98 -6.03
CA HIS A 109 9.13 1.70 -5.15
C HIS A 109 8.55 0.79 -4.05
N SER A 110 8.14 -0.44 -4.36
CA SER A 110 7.57 -1.37 -3.38
C SER A 110 8.53 -1.72 -2.24
N ARG A 111 9.85 -1.62 -2.44
CA ARG A 111 10.87 -1.85 -1.39
C ARG A 111 10.77 -0.85 -0.24
N SER A 112 10.21 0.34 -0.50
CA SER A 112 9.95 1.31 0.57
C SER A 112 8.94 0.83 1.62
N PHE A 113 8.22 -0.26 1.33
CA PHE A 113 7.28 -0.92 2.23
C PHE A 113 7.78 -2.29 2.73
N SER A 114 9.09 -2.54 2.68
CA SER A 114 9.68 -3.79 3.13
C SER A 114 9.66 -3.93 4.65
N GLU A 115 9.55 -5.17 5.12
CA GLU A 115 9.61 -5.54 6.54
C GLU A 115 10.91 -5.01 7.18
N GLN A 116 12.04 -5.18 6.52
CA GLN A 116 13.34 -4.73 7.02
C GLN A 116 13.35 -3.22 7.28
N ARG A 117 12.82 -2.41 6.35
CA ARG A 117 12.73 -0.96 6.54
C ARG A 117 11.84 -0.61 7.73
N PHE A 118 10.69 -1.26 7.84
CA PHE A 118 9.77 -1.05 8.97
C PHE A 118 10.45 -1.37 10.31
N GLU A 119 11.14 -2.51 10.42
CA GLU A 119 11.85 -2.89 11.62
C GLU A 119 12.94 -1.88 12.01
N ASP A 120 13.74 -1.44 11.04
CA ASP A 120 14.81 -0.48 11.26
C ASP A 120 14.26 0.89 11.70
N GLU A 121 13.25 1.42 11.01
CA GLU A 121 12.62 2.69 11.36
C GLU A 121 11.92 2.64 12.72
N LEU A 122 11.24 1.53 13.03
CA LEU A 122 10.57 1.34 14.32
C LEU A 122 11.60 1.27 15.46
N ARG A 123 12.68 0.52 15.28
CA ARG A 123 13.78 0.41 16.25
C ARG A 123 14.40 1.78 16.52
N ASP A 124 14.70 2.53 15.49
CA ASP A 124 15.26 3.86 15.58
C ASP A 124 14.30 4.84 16.26
N TYR A 125 13.03 4.78 15.95
CA TYR A 125 11.99 5.58 16.60
C TYR A 125 11.92 5.27 18.10
N CYS A 126 11.80 3.99 18.46
CA CYS A 126 11.74 3.58 19.87
C CYS A 126 12.99 3.99 20.64
N THR A 127 14.17 3.81 20.05
CA THR A 127 15.44 4.17 20.67
C THR A 127 15.53 5.67 20.95
N ARG A 128 15.15 6.49 19.99
CA ARG A 128 15.14 7.96 20.15
C ARG A 128 14.12 8.39 21.20
N ARG A 129 12.90 7.88 21.14
CA ARG A 129 11.85 8.24 22.10
C ARG A 129 12.19 7.82 23.52
N TYR A 130 12.83 6.66 23.69
CA TYR A 130 13.30 6.20 24.99
C TYR A 130 14.41 7.09 25.56
N ALA A 131 15.37 7.50 24.73
CA ALA A 131 16.42 8.42 25.16
C ALA A 131 15.87 9.82 25.50
N ASP A 132 14.87 10.30 24.76
CA ASP A 132 14.19 11.57 25.09
C ASP A 132 13.49 11.49 26.44
N TRP A 133 12.74 10.42 26.68
CA TRP A 133 12.05 10.17 27.94
C TRP A 133 13.02 10.06 29.14
N GLN A 134 14.16 9.38 28.98
CA GLN A 134 15.18 9.32 30.00
C GLN A 134 15.72 10.72 30.38
N ARG A 135 16.00 11.57 29.40
CA ARG A 135 16.44 12.95 29.60
C ARG A 135 15.39 13.79 30.33
N GLU A 136 14.13 13.64 29.99
CA GLU A 136 13.03 14.33 30.68
C GLU A 136 12.92 13.90 32.14
N LEU A 137 13.07 12.61 32.45
CA LEU A 137 13.08 12.10 33.82
C LEU A 137 14.25 12.66 34.65
N GLU A 138 15.45 12.66 34.06
CA GLU A 138 16.65 13.22 34.75
C GLU A 138 16.47 14.72 35.03
N ALA A 139 15.91 15.48 34.10
CA ALA A 139 15.63 16.89 34.28
C ALA A 139 14.58 17.15 35.38
N CYS A 140 13.53 16.32 35.47
CA CYS A 140 12.53 16.40 36.53
C CYS A 140 13.14 16.11 37.91
N SER A 141 13.98 15.07 38.04
CA SER A 141 14.60 14.68 39.31
C SER A 141 15.56 15.75 39.83
N HIS A 142 16.29 16.42 38.95
CA HIS A 142 17.18 17.54 39.34
C HIS A 142 16.40 18.77 39.81
N HIS A 143 15.20 18.98 39.31
CA HIS A 143 14.35 20.10 39.70
C HIS A 143 13.72 19.90 41.10
N GLU A 144 13.40 18.66 41.46
CA GLU A 144 12.88 18.32 42.79
C GLU A 144 13.98 18.45 43.88
N THR A 145 15.19 17.93 43.59
CA THR A 145 16.32 18.04 44.54
C THR A 145 16.82 19.47 44.73
N ALA A 146 16.67 20.35 43.72
CA ALA A 146 17.03 21.77 43.86
C ALA A 146 16.03 22.54 44.76
N LYS A 147 14.75 22.18 44.74
CA LYS A 147 13.71 22.78 45.59
C LYS A 147 13.85 22.37 47.07
N GLU A 148 14.21 21.12 47.32
CA GLU A 148 14.43 20.61 48.70
C GLU A 148 15.71 21.18 49.33
N ALA A 149 16.64 21.73 48.58
CA ALA A 149 17.87 22.34 49.06
C ALA A 149 17.72 23.85 49.39
N GLU A 150 16.62 24.48 49.00
CA GLU A 150 16.30 25.89 49.23
C GLU A 150 15.32 26.09 50.41
N GLU A 151 14.76 25.01 50.99
CA GLU A 151 13.97 25.03 52.24
C GLU A 151 14.85 24.69 53.48
#